data_d8edbbbad6fa477b7741f059f47f0a6c
#
_entry.id   d8edbbbad6fa477b7741f059f47f0a6c
#
_cell.length_a   1.000
_cell.length_b   1.000
_cell.length_c   1.000
_cell.angle_alpha   90.00
_cell.angle_beta   90.00
_cell.angle_gamma   90.00
#
_symmetry.space_group_name_H-M   'P 1'
#
loop_
_entity.id
_entity.type
_entity.pdbx_description
1 polymer ?
#
loop_
_entity_poly.entity_id
_entity_poly.type
_entity_poly.pdbx_seq_one_letter_code
_entity_poly.pdbx_strand_id
1 'polypeptide(L)'
;MGRNRFVQPRTVRLDLSDGDWIDVKQELNAGEYRAIMARQMKSMIMGEKTELDPAQVGLAKVVEYVVDWSFEDGGKKVPVSEAAIIALDADSFNEIRDAVDKHEVAVEAAMEARKNGRAGEKASSLISPSVAG
;
A
#
# COMPACT_ATOMS: atom_id res chain seq x y z
N MET A 1 15.88 8.58 -22.79
CA MET A 1 14.65 7.80 -22.71
C MET A 1 14.00 7.98 -21.33
N GLY A 2 12.71 8.15 -21.30
CA GLY A 2 11.97 8.25 -20.04
C GLY A 2 11.81 6.89 -19.37
N ARG A 3 11.52 6.90 -18.08
CA ARG A 3 11.18 5.69 -17.35
C ARG A 3 9.79 5.18 -17.74
N ASN A 4 9.54 3.91 -17.51
CA ASN A 4 8.18 3.39 -17.59
C ASN A 4 7.35 3.97 -16.43
N ARG A 5 6.26 4.62 -16.75
CA ARG A 5 5.39 5.30 -15.77
C ARG A 5 4.20 4.45 -15.33
N PHE A 6 4.07 3.26 -15.89
CA PHE A 6 3.01 2.34 -15.49
C PHE A 6 3.50 1.42 -14.37
N VAL A 7 2.68 1.28 -13.34
CA VAL A 7 2.97 0.36 -12.23
C VAL A 7 2.93 -1.07 -12.77
N GLN A 8 3.96 -1.86 -12.46
CA GLN A 8 4.04 -3.25 -12.86
C GLN A 8 3.30 -4.13 -11.87
N PRO A 9 2.64 -5.22 -12.32
CA PRO A 9 1.87 -6.11 -11.45
C PRO A 9 2.81 -7.03 -10.64
N ARG A 10 3.58 -6.45 -9.73
CA ARG A 10 4.53 -7.18 -8.88
C ARG A 10 4.02 -7.24 -7.46
N THR A 11 4.33 -8.34 -6.78
CA THR A 11 3.96 -8.54 -5.39
C THR A 11 5.20 -8.70 -4.53
N VAL A 12 5.04 -8.41 -3.25
CA VAL A 12 6.07 -8.59 -2.22
C VAL A 12 5.45 -9.43 -1.11
N ARG A 13 6.18 -10.44 -0.65
CA ARG A 13 5.73 -11.25 0.48
C ARG A 13 6.19 -10.63 1.78
N LEU A 14 5.23 -10.44 2.68
CA LEU A 14 5.47 -9.94 4.02
C LEU A 14 5.21 -11.05 5.01
N ASP A 15 6.19 -11.34 5.87
CA ASP A 15 6.07 -12.38 6.87
C ASP A 15 5.25 -11.89 8.06
N LEU A 16 4.39 -12.75 8.56
CA LEU A 16 3.59 -12.54 9.76
C LEU A 16 4.07 -13.48 10.86
N SER A 17 3.43 -13.41 12.02
CA SER A 17 3.69 -14.34 13.11
C SER A 17 3.27 -15.77 12.75
N ASP A 18 3.76 -16.74 13.50
CA ASP A 18 3.38 -18.16 13.39
C ASP A 18 3.62 -18.81 12.03
N GLY A 19 4.57 -18.27 11.25
CA GLY A 19 4.88 -18.79 9.93
C GLY A 19 3.89 -18.37 8.83
N ASP A 20 2.92 -17.55 9.14
CA ASP A 20 2.00 -17.01 8.16
C ASP A 20 2.64 -15.90 7.34
N TRP A 21 2.02 -15.58 6.22
CA TRP A 21 2.48 -14.53 5.32
C TRP A 21 1.31 -13.94 4.54
N ILE A 22 1.55 -12.73 4.02
CA ILE A 22 0.68 -12.10 3.04
C ILE A 22 1.51 -11.66 1.84
N ASP A 23 0.92 -11.72 0.66
CA ASP A 23 1.48 -11.13 -0.55
C ASP A 23 0.71 -9.83 -0.82
N VAL A 24 1.46 -8.75 -0.99
CA VAL A 24 0.91 -7.43 -1.24
C VAL A 24 1.42 -6.89 -2.56
N LYS A 25 0.68 -5.99 -3.16
CA LYS A 25 1.15 -5.27 -4.34
C LYS A 25 2.41 -4.48 -3.96
N GLN A 26 3.44 -4.54 -4.79
CA GLN A 26 4.66 -3.79 -4.53
C GLN A 26 4.39 -2.28 -4.48
N GLU A 27 3.52 -1.80 -5.35
CA GLU A 27 3.14 -0.40 -5.46
C GLU A 27 1.70 -0.33 -5.99
N LEU A 28 0.92 0.62 -5.53
CA LEU A 28 -0.42 0.85 -6.06
C LEU A 28 -0.35 1.80 -7.25
N ASN A 29 -1.25 1.59 -8.22
CA ASN A 29 -1.43 2.54 -9.32
C ASN A 29 -2.41 3.66 -8.91
N ALA A 30 -2.57 4.65 -9.77
CA ALA A 30 -3.41 5.80 -9.49
C ALA A 30 -4.88 5.42 -9.24
N GLY A 31 -5.39 4.44 -9.99
CA GLY A 31 -6.76 3.98 -9.81
C GLY A 31 -6.99 3.33 -8.45
N GLU A 32 -6.01 2.56 -7.98
CA GLU A 32 -6.06 1.90 -6.68
C GLU A 32 -5.98 2.92 -5.53
N TYR A 33 -5.14 3.95 -5.65
CA TYR A 33 -5.14 5.05 -4.67
C TYR A 33 -6.47 5.79 -4.65
N ARG A 34 -7.07 6.01 -5.81
CA ARG A 34 -8.40 6.64 -5.90
C ARG A 34 -9.47 5.77 -5.23
N ALA A 35 -9.37 4.45 -5.37
CA ALA A 35 -10.30 3.53 -4.74
C ALA A 35 -10.23 3.64 -3.21
N ILE A 36 -9.03 3.76 -2.65
CA ILE A 36 -8.84 3.99 -1.21
C ILE A 36 -9.49 5.31 -0.80
N MET A 37 -9.21 6.38 -1.54
CA MET A 37 -9.75 7.71 -1.23
C MET A 37 -11.28 7.74 -1.33
N ALA A 38 -11.84 7.13 -2.37
CA ALA A 38 -13.29 7.06 -2.54
C ALA A 38 -13.97 6.33 -1.39
N ARG A 39 -13.36 5.27 -0.90
CA ARG A 39 -13.87 4.49 0.22
C ARG A 39 -13.84 5.32 1.50
N GLN A 40 -12.77 6.08 1.73
CA GLN A 40 -12.66 6.97 2.89
C GLN A 40 -13.70 8.09 2.85
N MET A 41 -13.90 8.71 1.69
CA MET A 41 -14.90 9.76 1.51
C MET A 41 -16.31 9.24 1.73
N LYS A 42 -16.63 8.06 1.20
CA LYS A 42 -17.92 7.42 1.41
C LYS A 42 -18.18 7.19 2.90
N SER A 43 -17.18 6.74 3.63
CA SER A 43 -17.28 6.52 5.07
C SER A 43 -17.56 7.83 5.82
N MET A 44 -16.91 8.93 5.45
CA MET A 44 -17.15 10.24 6.04
C MET A 44 -18.59 10.73 5.79
N ILE A 45 -19.06 10.62 4.57
CA ILE A 45 -20.41 11.08 4.19
C ILE A 45 -21.48 10.24 4.87
N MET A 46 -21.35 8.91 4.81
CA MET A 46 -22.34 7.97 5.34
C MET A 46 -22.36 7.97 6.87
N GLY A 47 -21.21 8.21 7.48
CA GLY A 47 -21.08 8.21 8.94
C GLY A 47 -21.39 9.53 9.63
N GLU A 48 -21.76 10.56 8.88
CA GLU A 48 -21.99 11.92 9.41
C GLU A 48 -20.80 12.47 10.20
N LYS A 49 -19.60 11.98 9.89
CA LYS A 49 -18.35 12.37 10.54
C LYS A 49 -17.58 13.34 9.65
N THR A 50 -16.99 14.35 10.27
CA THR A 50 -16.12 15.29 9.58
C THR A 50 -14.67 14.82 9.52
N GLU A 51 -14.34 13.76 10.27
CA GLU A 51 -12.99 13.20 10.34
C GLU A 51 -12.95 11.79 9.74
N LEU A 52 -11.80 11.41 9.20
CA LEU A 52 -11.57 10.05 8.73
C LEU A 52 -11.57 9.08 9.91
N ASP A 53 -12.31 7.98 9.76
CA ASP A 53 -12.28 6.89 10.71
C ASP A 53 -11.00 6.06 10.47
N PRO A 54 -10.06 5.99 11.43
CA PRO A 54 -8.83 5.21 11.25
C PRO A 54 -9.07 3.75 10.90
N ALA A 55 -10.14 3.14 11.44
CA ALA A 55 -10.48 1.75 11.12
C ALA A 55 -10.84 1.59 9.65
N GLN A 56 -11.57 2.53 9.06
CA GLN A 56 -11.94 2.51 7.64
C GLN A 56 -10.73 2.76 6.74
N VAL A 57 -9.84 3.65 7.16
CA VAL A 57 -8.59 3.90 6.43
C VAL A 57 -7.74 2.63 6.37
N GLY A 58 -7.57 1.95 7.50
CA GLY A 58 -6.82 0.70 7.56
C GLY A 58 -7.43 -0.39 6.71
N LEU A 59 -8.75 -0.56 6.78
CA LEU A 59 -9.46 -1.53 5.96
C LEU A 59 -9.30 -1.27 4.47
N ALA A 60 -9.44 -0.02 4.04
CA ALA A 60 -9.30 0.35 2.63
C ALA A 60 -7.90 0.00 2.10
N LYS A 61 -6.86 0.26 2.87
CA LYS A 61 -5.48 -0.09 2.50
C LYS A 61 -5.28 -1.59 2.41
N VAL A 62 -5.74 -2.34 3.40
CA VAL A 62 -5.60 -3.80 3.40
C VAL A 62 -6.31 -4.40 2.19
N VAL A 63 -7.52 -3.97 1.89
CA VAL A 63 -8.29 -4.46 0.75
C VAL A 63 -7.56 -4.21 -0.57
N GLU A 64 -6.94 -3.04 -0.74
CA GLU A 64 -6.24 -2.72 -1.98
C GLU A 64 -4.87 -3.38 -2.11
N TYR A 65 -4.12 -3.52 -1.02
CA TYR A 65 -2.77 -4.06 -1.07
C TYR A 65 -2.70 -5.59 -1.08
N VAL A 66 -3.52 -6.28 -0.26
CA VAL A 66 -3.38 -7.73 -0.06
C VAL A 66 -3.99 -8.49 -1.24
N VAL A 67 -3.18 -9.32 -1.89
CA VAL A 67 -3.62 -10.14 -3.04
C VAL A 67 -3.65 -11.63 -2.73
N ASP A 68 -2.86 -12.09 -1.75
CA ASP A 68 -2.82 -13.49 -1.36
C ASP A 68 -2.36 -13.60 0.11
N TRP A 69 -2.58 -14.74 0.72
CA TRP A 69 -2.12 -15.05 2.08
C TRP A 69 -2.04 -16.55 2.31
N SER A 70 -1.41 -16.93 3.42
CA SER A 70 -1.27 -18.34 3.80
C SER A 70 -2.45 -18.85 4.61
N PHE A 71 -3.45 -18.04 4.90
CA PHE A 71 -4.52 -18.39 5.83
C PHE A 71 -5.41 -19.51 5.32
N GLU A 72 -5.73 -20.40 6.25
CA GLU A 72 -6.61 -21.55 6.00
C GLU A 72 -7.73 -21.55 7.03
N ASP A 73 -8.84 -22.16 6.65
CA ASP A 73 -9.95 -22.44 7.55
C ASP A 73 -10.34 -23.90 7.37
N GLY A 74 -10.26 -24.68 8.45
CA GLY A 74 -10.56 -26.11 8.38
C GLY A 74 -9.65 -26.87 7.41
N GLY A 75 -8.39 -26.47 7.29
CA GLY A 75 -7.39 -27.12 6.42
C GLY A 75 -7.50 -26.73 4.95
N LYS A 76 -8.36 -25.78 4.62
CA LYS A 76 -8.52 -25.29 3.24
C LYS A 76 -8.11 -23.83 3.15
N LYS A 77 -7.35 -23.51 2.12
CA LYS A 77 -6.94 -22.14 1.85
C LYS A 77 -8.16 -21.25 1.59
N VAL A 78 -8.20 -20.09 2.25
CA VAL A 78 -9.27 -19.12 2.09
C VAL A 78 -8.82 -18.11 1.04
N PRO A 79 -9.58 -17.91 -0.06
CA PRO A 79 -9.24 -16.85 -1.02
C PRO A 79 -9.34 -15.47 -0.37
N VAL A 80 -8.46 -14.57 -0.77
CA VAL A 80 -8.51 -13.19 -0.29
C VAL A 80 -9.73 -12.48 -0.88
N SER A 81 -10.52 -11.89 0.00
CA SER A 81 -11.67 -11.06 -0.38
C SER A 81 -11.93 -10.08 0.75
N GLU A 82 -12.69 -9.04 0.48
CA GLU A 82 -13.08 -8.10 1.53
C GLU A 82 -13.84 -8.82 2.66
N ALA A 83 -14.74 -9.71 2.30
CA ALA A 83 -15.50 -10.49 3.28
C ALA A 83 -14.59 -11.36 4.16
N ALA A 84 -13.57 -12.00 3.55
CA ALA A 84 -12.61 -12.79 4.30
C ALA A 84 -11.74 -11.91 5.22
N ILE A 85 -11.33 -10.74 4.76
CA ILE A 85 -10.55 -9.80 5.57
C ILE A 85 -11.36 -9.35 6.80
N ILE A 86 -12.62 -9.03 6.61
CA ILE A 86 -13.51 -8.61 7.70
C ILE A 86 -13.77 -9.76 8.68
N ALA A 87 -13.73 -10.98 8.20
CA ALA A 87 -13.96 -12.17 9.02
C ALA A 87 -12.75 -12.57 9.88
N LEU A 88 -11.59 -11.96 9.68
CA LEU A 88 -10.41 -12.22 10.51
C LEU A 88 -10.66 -11.79 11.96
N ASP A 89 -9.98 -12.44 12.90
CA ASP A 89 -9.95 -11.92 14.27
C ASP A 89 -9.22 -10.58 14.31
N ALA A 90 -9.49 -9.81 15.35
CA ALA A 90 -8.96 -8.44 15.45
C ALA A 90 -7.43 -8.39 15.48
N ASP A 91 -6.79 -9.34 16.16
CA ASP A 91 -5.33 -9.37 16.28
C ASP A 91 -4.68 -9.67 14.93
N SER A 92 -5.24 -10.61 14.18
CA SER A 92 -4.75 -10.95 12.84
C SER A 92 -4.93 -9.79 11.87
N PHE A 93 -6.07 -9.15 11.90
CA PHE A 93 -6.30 -7.95 11.08
C PHE A 93 -5.31 -6.84 11.42
N ASN A 94 -5.09 -6.58 12.70
CA ASN A 94 -4.15 -5.55 13.14
C ASN A 94 -2.73 -5.85 12.70
N GLU A 95 -2.31 -7.11 12.75
CA GLU A 95 -0.99 -7.53 12.29
C GLU A 95 -0.83 -7.28 10.79
N ILE A 96 -1.83 -7.62 9.99
CA ILE A 96 -1.82 -7.36 8.54
C ILE A 96 -1.76 -5.85 8.27
N ARG A 97 -2.59 -5.08 8.95
CA ARG A 97 -2.61 -3.62 8.78
C ARG A 97 -1.24 -3.02 9.11
N ASP A 98 -0.62 -3.45 10.20
CA ASP A 98 0.70 -2.96 10.58
C ASP A 98 1.76 -3.31 9.52
N ALA A 99 1.70 -4.52 8.96
CA ALA A 99 2.60 -4.95 7.90
C ALA A 99 2.39 -4.11 6.63
N VAL A 100 1.15 -3.86 6.27
CA VAL A 100 0.80 -3.01 5.11
C VAL A 100 1.26 -1.58 5.34
N ASP A 101 1.06 -1.03 6.53
CA ASP A 101 1.51 0.33 6.85
C ASP A 101 3.04 0.48 6.73
N LYS A 102 3.79 -0.48 7.22
CA LYS A 102 5.25 -0.50 7.07
C LYS A 102 5.68 -0.59 5.61
N HIS A 103 4.98 -1.41 4.83
CA HIS A 103 5.23 -1.53 3.40
C HIS A 103 4.95 -0.22 2.68
N GLU A 104 3.85 0.45 3.02
CA GLU A 104 3.49 1.74 2.46
C GLU A 104 4.55 2.80 2.73
N VAL A 105 5.10 2.84 3.95
CA VAL A 105 6.22 3.75 4.28
C VAL A 105 7.43 3.48 3.39
N ALA A 106 7.77 2.22 3.16
CA ALA A 106 8.86 1.85 2.26
C ALA A 106 8.59 2.28 0.81
N VAL A 107 7.34 2.12 0.35
CA VAL A 107 6.92 2.55 -0.99
C VAL A 107 7.03 4.06 -1.14
N GLU A 108 6.55 4.82 -0.15
CA GLU A 108 6.64 6.28 -0.15
C GLU A 108 8.08 6.74 -0.17
N ALA A 109 8.96 6.10 0.59
CA ALA A 109 10.39 6.40 0.60
C ALA A 109 11.03 6.16 -0.77
N ALA A 110 10.65 5.05 -1.44
CA ALA A 110 11.14 4.76 -2.78
C ALA A 110 10.62 5.75 -3.81
N MET A 111 9.36 6.18 -3.70
CA MET A 111 8.77 7.21 -4.56
C MET A 111 9.48 8.55 -4.38
N GLU A 112 9.74 8.94 -3.14
CA GLU A 112 10.46 10.17 -2.82
C GLU A 112 11.90 10.14 -3.35
N ALA A 113 12.57 9.00 -3.22
CA ALA A 113 13.92 8.82 -3.76
C ALA A 113 13.95 8.95 -5.28
N ARG A 114 12.95 8.41 -5.99
CA ARG A 114 12.83 8.59 -7.45
C ARG A 114 12.62 10.05 -7.82
N LYS A 115 11.78 10.75 -7.08
CA LYS A 115 11.48 12.17 -7.28
C LYS A 115 12.73 13.02 -7.03
N ASN A 116 13.44 12.77 -5.93
CA ASN A 116 14.66 13.48 -5.59
C ASN A 116 15.79 13.19 -6.58
N GLY A 117 15.93 11.95 -7.02
CA GLY A 117 16.89 11.57 -8.04
C GLY A 117 16.65 12.32 -9.34
N ARG A 118 15.40 12.40 -9.78
CA ARG A 118 15.02 13.13 -10.98
C ARG A 118 15.23 14.63 -10.82
N ALA A 119 14.90 15.21 -9.67
CA ALA A 119 15.16 16.61 -9.37
C ALA A 119 16.65 16.91 -9.31
N GLY A 120 17.44 16.00 -8.71
CA GLY A 120 18.89 16.10 -8.65
C GLY A 120 19.53 16.07 -10.03
N GLU A 121 19.11 15.16 -10.90
CA GLU A 121 19.58 15.10 -12.28
C GLU A 121 19.25 16.38 -13.04
N LYS A 122 18.05 16.87 -12.90
CA LYS A 122 17.61 18.10 -13.55
C LYS A 122 18.37 19.30 -13.03
N ALA A 123 18.56 19.41 -11.71
CA ALA A 123 19.32 20.49 -11.09
C ALA A 123 20.78 20.46 -11.53
N SER A 124 21.39 19.28 -11.56
CA SER A 124 22.76 19.11 -12.03
C SER A 124 22.91 19.55 -13.48
N SER A 125 21.95 19.22 -14.31
CA SER A 125 21.93 19.62 -15.73
C SER A 125 21.80 21.14 -15.91
N LEU A 126 20.97 21.78 -15.09
CA LEU A 126 20.72 23.23 -15.19
C LEU A 126 21.81 24.07 -14.57
N ILE A 127 22.38 23.63 -13.46
CA ILE A 127 23.36 24.39 -12.69
C ILE A 127 24.74 24.36 -13.35
N SER A 128 24.98 23.38 -14.19
CA SER A 128 26.21 23.21 -14.90
C SER A 128 27.42 22.97 -13.96
N PRO A 129 28.49 22.33 -14.45
CA PRO A 129 29.67 22.00 -13.65
C PRO A 129 30.38 23.18 -13.02
N SER A 130 30.17 24.38 -13.52
CA SER A 130 30.80 25.57 -12.99
C SER A 130 30.43 25.85 -11.53
N VAL A 131 29.34 25.30 -11.05
CA VAL A 131 28.87 25.50 -9.69
C VAL A 131 29.37 24.41 -8.76
N ALA A 132 29.94 23.38 -9.31
CA ALA A 132 30.42 22.23 -8.55
C ALA A 132 31.69 22.51 -7.75
N GLY A 133 32.12 23.72 -7.71
CA GLY A 133 33.21 24.15 -6.87
C GLY A 133 32.81 24.18 -5.39
#